data_380d62f241bda4623a694ee9557301d2
#
_entry.id   380d62f241bda4623a694ee9557301d2
#
_cell.length_a   1.000
_cell.length_b   1.000
_cell.length_c   1.000
_cell.angle_alpha   90.00
_cell.angle_beta   90.00
_cell.angle_gamma   90.00
#
_symmetry.space_group_name_H-M   'P 1'
#
loop_
_entity.id
_entity.type
_entity.pdbx_description
1 polymer ?
#
loop_
_entity_poly.entity_id
_entity_poly.type
_entity_poly.pdbx_seq_one_letter_code
_entity_poly.pdbx_strand_id
1 'polypeptide(L)'
;MYAHRGGAALRPENTVAAFDHGLALGADGLELDVHLSRDGVVVVHHDARLDRTTDREGPVAACTAAELAATDAGYRFEPQPGGGYPFRGCGIGVPMLGQVLERYPGIPLIIELKVNHPALAERAVAAVRAAGAVERVVFGSFGRRVLEAVRRREPRIRTGASREEARWALYRSWVGWPLRR
;
A
#
# COMPACT_ATOMS: atom_id res chain seq x y z
N MET A 1 2.96 -2.98 16.76
CA MET A 1 2.51 -1.68 16.16
C MET A 1 2.91 -1.64 14.68
N TYR A 2 2.02 -1.16 13.76
CA TYR A 2 2.35 -1.02 12.34
C TYR A 2 2.68 0.43 12.01
N ALA A 3 3.74 0.64 11.21
CA ALA A 3 4.09 1.97 10.69
C ALA A 3 3.20 2.29 9.48
N HIS A 4 2.18 3.16 9.67
CA HIS A 4 1.26 3.60 8.63
C HIS A 4 2.01 4.37 7.55
N ARG A 5 2.00 3.84 6.31
CA ARG A 5 2.80 4.30 5.15
C ARG A 5 4.29 4.45 5.46
N GLY A 6 4.81 3.63 6.40
CA GLY A 6 6.18 3.70 6.88
C GLY A 6 6.44 4.79 7.94
N GLY A 7 5.44 5.55 8.37
CA GLY A 7 5.59 6.70 9.27
C GLY A 7 5.51 8.03 8.54
N ALA A 8 4.38 8.26 7.87
CA ALA A 8 4.10 9.39 6.96
C ALA A 8 4.36 10.81 7.53
N ALA A 9 4.33 10.98 8.85
CA ALA A 9 4.63 12.27 9.49
C ALA A 9 6.13 12.52 9.67
N LEU A 10 6.97 11.50 9.56
CA LEU A 10 8.40 11.55 9.88
C LEU A 10 9.29 11.43 8.64
N ARG A 11 8.80 10.76 7.60
CA ARG A 11 9.50 10.53 6.31
C ARG A 11 8.50 10.55 5.16
N PRO A 12 8.98 10.74 3.91
CA PRO A 12 8.11 10.67 2.73
C PRO A 12 7.33 9.37 2.69
N GLU A 13 6.00 9.44 2.75
CA GLU A 13 5.10 8.29 2.86
C GLU A 13 5.27 7.29 1.73
N ASN A 14 5.03 6.00 2.02
CA ASN A 14 5.06 4.93 1.02
C ASN A 14 6.40 4.80 0.25
N THR A 15 7.51 5.14 0.90
CA THR A 15 8.86 5.01 0.36
C THR A 15 9.73 4.08 1.21
N VAL A 16 10.79 3.56 0.60
CA VAL A 16 11.79 2.75 1.32
C VAL A 16 12.39 3.54 2.49
N ALA A 17 12.63 4.84 2.32
CA ALA A 17 13.14 5.70 3.38
C ALA A 17 12.21 5.79 4.60
N ALA A 18 10.89 5.80 4.37
CA ALA A 18 9.91 5.76 5.45
C ALA A 18 9.85 4.38 6.11
N PHE A 19 9.87 3.31 5.34
CA PHE A 19 9.82 1.93 5.85
C PHE A 19 11.04 1.60 6.71
N ASP A 20 12.26 1.91 6.23
CA ASP A 20 13.49 1.73 6.99
C ASP A 20 13.43 2.51 8.32
N HIS A 21 12.96 3.75 8.28
CA HIS A 21 12.84 4.59 9.48
C HIS A 21 11.79 4.06 10.47
N GLY A 22 10.61 3.67 9.99
CA GLY A 22 9.56 3.12 10.84
C GLY A 22 10.00 1.84 11.57
N LEU A 23 10.70 0.95 10.88
CA LEU A 23 11.27 -0.26 11.48
C LEU A 23 12.39 0.08 12.47
N ALA A 24 13.26 1.05 12.17
CA ALA A 24 14.31 1.51 13.09
C ALA A 24 13.75 2.12 14.37
N LEU A 25 12.54 2.68 14.35
CA LEU A 25 11.81 3.16 15.52
C LEU A 25 11.08 2.05 16.31
N GLY A 26 11.20 0.79 15.90
CA GLY A 26 10.63 -0.36 16.59
C GLY A 26 9.22 -0.75 16.16
N ALA A 27 8.78 -0.39 14.96
CA ALA A 27 7.53 -0.93 14.42
C ALA A 27 7.63 -2.44 14.18
N ASP A 28 6.57 -3.19 14.57
CA ASP A 28 6.50 -4.65 14.38
C ASP A 28 6.15 -5.04 12.93
N GLY A 29 5.65 -4.09 12.13
CA GLY A 29 5.24 -4.31 10.75
C GLY A 29 5.03 -3.00 10.01
N LEU A 30 4.78 -3.12 8.72
CA LEU A 30 4.54 -2.00 7.83
C LEU A 30 3.10 -2.03 7.30
N GLU A 31 2.55 -0.86 7.11
CA GLU A 31 1.33 -0.66 6.34
C GLU A 31 1.66 0.21 5.13
N LEU A 32 1.10 -0.12 3.97
CA LEU A 32 1.36 0.54 2.70
C LEU A 32 0.18 0.43 1.73
N ASP A 33 0.14 1.35 0.78
CA ASP A 33 -0.91 1.48 -0.23
C ASP A 33 -0.40 1.11 -1.62
N VAL A 34 -1.23 0.45 -2.45
CA VAL A 34 -0.78 0.04 -3.78
C VAL A 34 -1.75 0.40 -4.91
N HIS A 35 -1.17 0.73 -6.06
CA HIS A 35 -1.82 0.94 -7.35
C HIS A 35 -1.19 0.08 -8.45
N LEU A 36 -1.80 0.08 -9.64
CA LEU A 36 -1.16 -0.42 -10.86
C LEU A 36 -0.58 0.74 -11.67
N SER A 37 0.65 0.57 -12.13
CA SER A 37 1.26 1.39 -13.17
C SER A 37 0.63 1.12 -14.54
N ARG A 38 0.94 1.93 -15.55
CA ARG A 38 0.51 1.75 -16.96
C ARG A 38 0.89 0.39 -17.53
N ASP A 39 2.06 -0.12 -17.19
CA ASP A 39 2.60 -1.41 -17.63
C ASP A 39 2.20 -2.58 -16.71
N GLY A 40 1.24 -2.36 -15.79
CA GLY A 40 0.63 -3.40 -14.97
C GLY A 40 1.51 -3.91 -13.82
N VAL A 41 2.52 -3.15 -13.42
CA VAL A 41 3.33 -3.44 -12.22
C VAL A 41 2.64 -2.85 -11.00
N VAL A 42 2.68 -3.55 -9.86
CA VAL A 42 2.15 -3.05 -8.60
C VAL A 42 3.16 -2.11 -7.96
N VAL A 43 2.77 -0.85 -7.76
CA VAL A 43 3.59 0.23 -7.21
C VAL A 43 3.01 0.72 -5.89
N VAL A 44 3.88 1.23 -5.00
CA VAL A 44 3.49 1.64 -3.65
C VAL A 44 3.27 3.14 -3.61
N HIS A 45 2.00 3.54 -3.56
CA HIS A 45 1.59 4.95 -3.53
C HIS A 45 0.17 5.08 -2.97
N HIS A 46 -0.13 6.15 -2.23
CA HIS A 46 -1.45 6.31 -1.61
C HIS A 46 -2.51 6.85 -2.57
N ASP A 47 -2.25 7.99 -3.19
CA ASP A 47 -3.22 8.68 -4.03
C ASP A 47 -3.27 8.07 -5.45
N ALA A 48 -4.39 8.23 -6.13
CA ALA A 48 -4.48 7.87 -7.55
C ALA A 48 -3.63 8.79 -8.45
N ARG A 49 -3.15 9.92 -7.93
CA ARG A 49 -2.36 10.94 -8.62
C ARG A 49 -1.07 11.23 -7.86
N LEU A 50 -0.04 11.67 -8.59
CA LEU A 50 1.30 11.94 -8.08
C LEU A 50 1.47 13.31 -7.44
N ASP A 51 0.55 14.21 -7.68
CA ASP A 51 0.63 15.68 -7.46
C ASP A 51 0.93 16.08 -6.00
N ARG A 52 0.44 15.33 -5.00
CA ARG A 52 0.56 15.71 -3.59
C ARG A 52 1.94 15.44 -2.99
N THR A 53 2.60 14.38 -3.39
CA THR A 53 3.82 13.90 -2.70
C THR A 53 5.06 13.93 -3.57
N THR A 54 4.93 14.06 -4.89
CA THR A 54 6.06 13.96 -5.83
C THR A 54 6.33 15.24 -6.60
N ASP A 55 7.40 15.24 -7.40
CA ASP A 55 7.74 16.29 -8.38
C ASP A 55 6.93 16.19 -9.68
N ARG A 56 6.14 15.11 -9.86
CA ARG A 56 5.32 14.90 -11.06
C ARG A 56 3.84 15.15 -10.77
N GLU A 57 3.11 15.41 -11.86
CA GLU A 57 1.66 15.54 -11.85
C GLU A 57 1.00 14.44 -12.70
N GLY A 58 -0.28 14.19 -12.44
CA GLY A 58 -1.06 13.24 -13.21
C GLY A 58 -1.28 11.90 -12.51
N PRO A 59 -2.03 11.00 -13.15
CA PRO A 59 -2.41 9.73 -12.54
C PRO A 59 -1.24 8.72 -12.53
N VAL A 60 -1.12 7.98 -11.43
CA VAL A 60 -0.16 6.85 -11.30
C VAL A 60 -0.31 5.86 -12.45
N ALA A 61 -1.55 5.56 -12.84
CA ALA A 61 -1.85 4.61 -13.92
C ALA A 61 -1.44 5.10 -15.33
N ALA A 62 -1.02 6.35 -15.49
CA ALA A 62 -0.49 6.87 -16.76
C ALA A 62 1.04 6.69 -16.90
N CYS A 63 1.74 6.35 -15.82
CA CYS A 63 3.18 6.17 -15.79
C CYS A 63 3.56 4.70 -15.74
N THR A 64 4.66 4.31 -16.36
CA THR A 64 5.29 3.00 -16.17
C THR A 64 5.95 2.89 -14.80
N ALA A 65 6.21 1.68 -14.34
CA ALA A 65 6.93 1.46 -13.09
C ALA A 65 8.33 2.10 -13.09
N ALA A 66 9.02 2.08 -14.23
CA ALA A 66 10.32 2.73 -14.38
C ALA A 66 10.24 4.27 -14.25
N GLU A 67 9.22 4.89 -14.86
CA GLU A 67 8.97 6.33 -14.72
C GLU A 67 8.63 6.71 -13.27
N LEU A 68 7.86 5.87 -12.56
CA LEU A 68 7.51 6.06 -11.16
C LEU A 68 8.72 5.89 -10.24
N ALA A 69 9.57 4.91 -10.49
CA ALA A 69 10.82 4.72 -9.74
C ALA A 69 11.80 5.90 -9.89
N ALA A 70 11.77 6.60 -11.04
CA ALA A 70 12.57 7.80 -11.29
C ALA A 70 11.94 9.11 -10.80
N THR A 71 10.71 9.06 -10.30
CA THR A 71 9.99 10.22 -9.74
C THR A 71 10.48 10.53 -8.33
N ASP A 72 10.69 11.81 -8.00
CA ASP A 72 11.09 12.21 -6.63
C ASP A 72 9.89 12.20 -5.66
N ALA A 73 9.74 11.12 -4.91
CA ALA A 73 8.70 10.96 -3.89
C ALA A 73 9.00 11.71 -2.57
N GLY A 74 10.19 12.28 -2.44
CA GLY A 74 10.57 13.17 -1.33
C GLY A 74 10.30 14.66 -1.60
N TYR A 75 9.92 15.00 -2.84
CA TYR A 75 9.90 16.37 -3.35
C TYR A 75 9.05 17.34 -2.53
N ARG A 76 7.87 16.91 -2.08
CA ARG A 76 6.91 17.74 -1.35
C ARG A 76 6.84 17.43 0.16
N PHE A 77 7.74 16.59 0.66
CA PHE A 77 7.74 16.23 2.07
C PHE A 77 8.34 17.35 2.91
N GLU A 78 7.51 17.94 3.74
CA GLU A 78 7.86 18.99 4.69
C GLU A 78 7.52 18.51 6.10
N PRO A 79 8.51 18.16 6.95
CA PRO A 79 8.26 17.56 8.27
C PRO A 79 7.67 18.56 9.27
N GLN A 80 7.91 19.86 9.07
CA GLN A 80 7.34 20.94 9.86
C GLN A 80 7.05 22.13 8.94
N PRO A 81 5.90 22.81 9.10
CA PRO A 81 5.58 23.98 8.29
C PRO A 81 6.70 25.05 8.32
N GLY A 82 7.20 25.45 7.14
CA GLY A 82 8.33 26.37 7.01
C GLY A 82 9.71 25.76 7.22
N GLY A 83 9.81 24.47 7.49
CA GLY A 83 11.07 23.75 7.72
C GLY A 83 11.82 23.32 6.44
N GLY A 84 11.23 23.59 5.27
CA GLY A 84 11.79 23.21 3.98
C GLY A 84 11.60 21.74 3.65
N TYR A 85 12.26 21.31 2.57
CA TYR A 85 12.07 19.99 1.95
C TYR A 85 13.35 19.15 1.99
N PRO A 86 13.66 18.52 3.15
CA PRO A 86 14.95 17.86 3.36
C PRO A 86 15.18 16.60 2.54
N PHE A 87 14.14 16.05 1.91
CA PHE A 87 14.22 14.85 1.07
C PHE A 87 14.13 15.12 -0.42
N ARG A 88 13.98 16.40 -0.82
CA ARG A 88 13.95 16.80 -2.22
C ARG A 88 15.30 16.53 -2.90
N GLY A 89 15.26 15.83 -4.05
CA GLY A 89 16.47 15.50 -4.80
C GLY A 89 17.33 14.39 -4.18
N CYS A 90 16.82 13.67 -3.15
CA CYS A 90 17.57 12.60 -2.50
C CYS A 90 17.46 11.24 -3.20
N GLY A 91 16.91 11.17 -4.40
CA GLY A 91 16.77 9.92 -5.15
C GLY A 91 15.74 8.93 -4.57
N ILE A 92 14.75 9.44 -3.86
CA ILE A 92 13.69 8.63 -3.26
C ILE A 92 12.57 8.46 -4.29
N GLY A 93 12.54 7.30 -4.96
CA GLY A 93 11.51 6.97 -5.94
C GLY A 93 10.27 6.32 -5.35
N VAL A 94 9.21 6.19 -6.18
CA VAL A 94 8.03 5.36 -5.88
C VAL A 94 8.42 3.90 -6.04
N PRO A 95 8.39 3.06 -4.96
CA PRO A 95 8.88 1.70 -5.03
C PRO A 95 7.86 0.74 -5.67
N MET A 96 8.33 -0.34 -6.27
CA MET A 96 7.49 -1.47 -6.67
C MET A 96 7.20 -2.37 -5.46
N LEU A 97 6.01 -2.97 -5.40
CA LEU A 97 5.63 -3.87 -4.30
C LEU A 97 6.62 -5.05 -4.17
N GLY A 98 7.07 -5.63 -5.29
CA GLY A 98 8.05 -6.72 -5.27
C GLY A 98 9.33 -6.34 -4.53
N GLN A 99 9.88 -5.15 -4.82
CA GLN A 99 11.08 -4.63 -4.13
C GLN A 99 10.88 -4.48 -2.62
N VAL A 100 9.70 -3.99 -2.20
CA VAL A 100 9.38 -3.87 -0.76
C VAL A 100 9.28 -5.25 -0.10
N LEU A 101 8.63 -6.22 -0.75
CA LEU A 101 8.51 -7.58 -0.23
C LEU A 101 9.87 -8.28 -0.08
N GLU A 102 10.77 -8.09 -1.03
CA GLU A 102 12.13 -8.64 -1.02
C GLU A 102 13.04 -7.97 0.00
N ARG A 103 12.94 -6.63 0.14
CA ARG A 103 13.77 -5.85 1.06
C ARG A 103 13.47 -6.16 2.53
N TYR A 104 12.22 -6.45 2.87
CA TYR A 104 11.78 -6.68 4.25
C TYR A 104 11.30 -8.12 4.47
N PRO A 105 12.21 -9.13 4.36
CA PRO A 105 11.84 -10.51 4.58
C PRO A 105 11.43 -10.71 6.05
N GLY A 106 10.35 -11.46 6.28
CA GLY A 106 9.86 -11.75 7.62
C GLY A 106 9.03 -10.63 8.29
N ILE A 107 9.05 -9.39 7.78
CA ILE A 107 8.25 -8.30 8.34
C ILE A 107 6.78 -8.46 7.94
N PRO A 108 5.82 -8.44 8.90
CA PRO A 108 4.39 -8.43 8.59
C PRO A 108 3.97 -7.17 7.84
N LEU A 109 3.10 -7.33 6.84
CA LEU A 109 2.65 -6.22 5.99
C LEU A 109 1.12 -6.17 5.92
N ILE A 110 0.58 -4.96 6.09
CA ILE A 110 -0.79 -4.64 5.69
C ILE A 110 -0.69 -3.86 4.39
N ILE A 111 -1.33 -4.36 3.34
CA ILE A 111 -1.30 -3.78 1.99
C ILE A 111 -2.69 -3.35 1.59
N GLU A 112 -2.94 -2.05 1.48
CA GLU A 112 -4.21 -1.52 1.01
C GLU A 112 -4.27 -1.48 -0.52
N LEU A 113 -5.23 -2.19 -1.10
CA LEU A 113 -5.54 -2.17 -2.53
C LEU A 113 -6.45 -0.97 -2.83
N LYS A 114 -5.88 0.10 -3.38
CA LYS A 114 -6.57 1.41 -3.54
C LYS A 114 -7.63 1.42 -4.63
N VAL A 115 -7.57 0.49 -5.59
CA VAL A 115 -8.51 0.42 -6.72
C VAL A 115 -9.37 -0.83 -6.61
N ASN A 116 -10.70 -0.67 -6.65
CA ASN A 116 -11.66 -1.77 -6.58
C ASN A 116 -11.78 -2.52 -7.93
N HIS A 117 -10.65 -3.02 -8.43
CA HIS A 117 -10.57 -3.75 -9.69
C HIS A 117 -9.80 -5.07 -9.53
N PRO A 118 -10.33 -6.20 -10.06
CA PRO A 118 -9.69 -7.52 -9.92
C PRO A 118 -8.25 -7.60 -10.43
N ALA A 119 -7.88 -6.83 -11.46
CA ALA A 119 -6.51 -6.84 -11.99
C ALA A 119 -5.46 -6.44 -10.95
N LEU A 120 -5.77 -5.48 -10.05
CA LEU A 120 -4.86 -5.12 -8.96
C LEU A 120 -4.67 -6.31 -8.00
N ALA A 121 -5.75 -7.01 -7.63
CA ALA A 121 -5.66 -8.20 -6.80
C ALA A 121 -4.81 -9.29 -7.44
N GLU A 122 -4.99 -9.53 -8.74
CA GLU A 122 -4.23 -10.54 -9.50
C GLU A 122 -2.73 -10.28 -9.45
N ARG A 123 -2.32 -9.06 -9.75
CA ARG A 123 -0.92 -8.65 -9.77
C ARG A 123 -0.32 -8.60 -8.37
N ALA A 124 -1.07 -8.10 -7.37
CA ALA A 124 -0.60 -8.04 -5.99
C ALA A 124 -0.43 -9.44 -5.39
N VAL A 125 -1.38 -10.36 -5.60
CA VAL A 125 -1.27 -11.77 -5.17
C VAL A 125 -0.08 -12.46 -5.85
N ALA A 126 0.14 -12.21 -7.14
CA ALA A 126 1.28 -12.77 -7.86
C ALA A 126 2.62 -12.29 -7.27
N ALA A 127 2.75 -10.99 -6.96
CA ALA A 127 3.94 -10.44 -6.31
C ALA A 127 4.17 -11.05 -4.92
N VAL A 128 3.12 -11.17 -4.10
CA VAL A 128 3.18 -11.78 -2.76
C VAL A 128 3.60 -13.25 -2.83
N ARG A 129 3.08 -14.02 -3.78
CA ARG A 129 3.49 -15.42 -4.01
C ARG A 129 4.94 -15.52 -4.44
N ALA A 130 5.36 -14.71 -5.40
CA ALA A 130 6.74 -14.72 -5.91
C ALA A 130 7.76 -14.43 -4.80
N ALA A 131 7.42 -13.55 -3.85
CA ALA A 131 8.24 -13.21 -2.69
C ALA A 131 8.10 -14.21 -1.51
N GLY A 132 7.30 -15.27 -1.62
CA GLY A 132 7.03 -16.21 -0.52
C GLY A 132 6.36 -15.56 0.71
N ALA A 133 5.59 -14.48 0.51
CA ALA A 133 5.11 -13.61 1.57
C ALA A 133 3.65 -13.87 2.01
N VAL A 134 3.04 -14.98 1.56
CA VAL A 134 1.61 -15.30 1.76
C VAL A 134 1.20 -15.26 3.24
N GLU A 135 2.00 -15.80 4.13
CA GLU A 135 1.65 -15.93 5.56
C GLU A 135 1.81 -14.63 6.36
N ARG A 136 2.58 -13.67 5.84
CA ARG A 136 2.90 -12.40 6.52
C ARG A 136 2.18 -11.18 5.97
N VAL A 137 1.38 -11.36 4.91
CA VAL A 137 0.62 -10.27 4.27
C VAL A 137 -0.86 -10.35 4.64
N VAL A 138 -1.44 -9.18 4.92
CA VAL A 138 -2.88 -8.97 5.03
C VAL A 138 -3.28 -7.94 3.99
N PHE A 139 -4.23 -8.24 3.12
CA PHE A 139 -4.79 -7.24 2.21
C PHE A 139 -5.98 -6.50 2.80
N GLY A 140 -5.94 -5.17 2.71
CA GLY A 140 -7.05 -4.27 2.97
C GLY A 140 -7.58 -3.65 1.68
N SER A 141 -8.84 -3.26 1.66
CA SER A 141 -9.44 -2.37 0.66
C SER A 141 -10.80 -1.87 1.12
N PHE A 142 -11.19 -0.68 0.69
CA PHE A 142 -12.57 -0.23 0.82
C PHE A 142 -13.51 -0.96 -0.16
N GLY A 143 -12.98 -1.44 -1.28
CA GLY A 143 -13.75 -2.09 -2.34
C GLY A 143 -13.91 -3.60 -2.13
N ARG A 144 -15.14 -4.10 -2.26
CA ARG A 144 -15.43 -5.53 -2.10
C ARG A 144 -14.88 -6.40 -3.22
N ARG A 145 -15.01 -5.95 -4.49
CA ARG A 145 -14.66 -6.77 -5.68
C ARG A 145 -13.18 -7.18 -5.69
N VAL A 146 -12.29 -6.26 -5.31
CA VAL A 146 -10.86 -6.53 -5.27
C VAL A 146 -10.50 -7.52 -4.16
N LEU A 147 -11.14 -7.42 -2.97
CA LEU A 147 -10.92 -8.38 -1.87
C LEU A 147 -11.47 -9.78 -2.20
N GLU A 148 -12.63 -9.86 -2.83
CA GLU A 148 -13.16 -11.15 -3.34
C GLU A 148 -12.23 -11.78 -4.38
N ALA A 149 -11.58 -10.98 -5.22
CA ALA A 149 -10.59 -11.48 -6.18
C ALA A 149 -9.34 -12.01 -5.47
N VAL A 150 -8.86 -11.36 -4.41
CA VAL A 150 -7.77 -11.89 -3.56
C VAL A 150 -8.16 -13.24 -2.97
N ARG A 151 -9.31 -13.33 -2.28
CA ARG A 151 -9.80 -14.53 -1.59
C ARG A 151 -9.97 -15.73 -2.55
N ARG A 152 -10.41 -15.48 -3.78
CA ARG A 152 -10.53 -16.54 -4.81
C ARG A 152 -9.17 -17.01 -5.34
N ARG A 153 -8.19 -16.10 -5.47
CA ARG A 153 -6.89 -16.42 -6.05
C ARG A 153 -5.92 -17.05 -5.06
N GLU A 154 -5.97 -16.62 -3.81
CA GLU A 154 -5.12 -17.15 -2.74
C GLU A 154 -5.89 -17.13 -1.41
N PRO A 155 -6.65 -18.20 -1.11
CA PRO A 155 -7.47 -18.28 0.11
C PRO A 155 -6.67 -18.23 1.42
N ARG A 156 -5.35 -18.50 1.39
CA ARG A 156 -4.48 -18.44 2.57
C ARG A 156 -4.12 -17.01 2.97
N ILE A 157 -4.16 -16.06 2.02
CA ILE A 157 -3.89 -14.66 2.35
C ILE A 157 -5.06 -14.10 3.15
N ARG A 158 -4.76 -13.57 4.32
CA ARG A 158 -5.74 -12.89 5.16
C ARG A 158 -6.18 -11.57 4.52
N THR A 159 -7.47 -11.23 4.69
CA THR A 159 -8.02 -9.97 4.19
C THR A 159 -8.80 -9.26 5.29
N GLY A 160 -8.78 -7.94 5.27
CA GLY A 160 -9.73 -7.12 6.03
C GLY A 160 -11.15 -7.20 5.46
N ALA A 161 -12.11 -6.58 6.13
CA ALA A 161 -13.46 -6.38 5.64
C ALA A 161 -13.51 -5.14 4.73
N SER A 162 -14.22 -5.24 3.60
CA SER A 162 -14.57 -4.09 2.78
C SER A 162 -15.57 -3.17 3.50
N ARG A 163 -15.73 -1.93 2.99
CA ARG A 163 -16.74 -1.00 3.52
C ARG A 163 -18.15 -1.58 3.50
N GLU A 164 -18.50 -2.33 2.46
CA GLU A 164 -19.80 -2.97 2.32
C GLU A 164 -19.98 -4.08 3.36
N GLU A 165 -18.98 -4.94 3.54
CA GLU A 165 -19.00 -6.01 4.54
C GLU A 165 -19.09 -5.46 5.96
N ALA A 166 -18.33 -4.40 6.27
CA ALA A 166 -18.39 -3.73 7.57
C ALA A 166 -19.78 -3.11 7.83
N ARG A 167 -20.38 -2.44 6.84
CA ARG A 167 -21.74 -1.91 6.95
C ARG A 167 -22.78 -3.01 7.15
N TRP A 168 -22.67 -4.11 6.43
CA TRP A 168 -23.53 -5.27 6.60
C TRP A 168 -23.40 -5.91 8.00
N ALA A 169 -22.17 -6.04 8.49
CA ALA A 169 -21.92 -6.57 9.84
C ALA A 169 -22.56 -5.68 10.93
N LEU A 170 -22.40 -4.36 10.80
CA LEU A 170 -23.03 -3.38 11.71
C LEU A 170 -24.56 -3.45 11.64
N TYR A 171 -25.15 -3.50 10.46
CA TYR A 171 -26.60 -3.62 10.31
C TYR A 171 -27.14 -4.90 10.95
N ARG A 172 -26.49 -6.05 10.71
CA ARG A 172 -26.88 -7.34 11.31
C ARG A 172 -26.76 -7.34 12.83
N SER A 173 -25.69 -6.73 13.36
CA SER A 173 -25.52 -6.55 14.80
C SER A 173 -26.66 -5.71 15.41
N TRP A 174 -27.07 -4.65 14.73
CA TRP A 174 -28.13 -3.76 15.18
C TRP A 174 -29.53 -4.41 15.18
N VAL A 175 -29.81 -5.31 14.21
CA VAL A 175 -31.09 -6.07 14.16
C VAL A 175 -31.02 -7.41 14.90
N GLY A 176 -29.99 -7.67 15.69
CA GLY A 176 -29.84 -8.92 16.48
C GLY A 176 -29.61 -10.17 15.64
N TRP A 177 -29.22 -10.04 14.36
CA TRP A 177 -28.98 -11.18 13.46
C TRP A 177 -27.59 -11.78 13.74
N PRO A 178 -27.46 -13.10 14.05
CA PRO A 178 -26.17 -13.68 14.39
C PRO A 178 -25.18 -13.57 13.22
N LEU A 179 -23.95 -13.13 13.53
CA LEU A 179 -22.84 -13.20 12.59
C LEU A 179 -22.45 -14.68 12.45
N ARG A 180 -22.64 -15.27 11.26
CA ARG A 180 -22.08 -16.60 10.98
C ARG A 180 -20.55 -16.47 10.96
N ARG A 181 -19.90 -17.35 11.71
CA ARG A 181 -18.43 -17.52 11.71
C ARG A 181 -17.94 -18.03 10.37
#